data_282e0b4f0e75ecc7d946b2e966a37c45
#
_entry.id   282e0b4f0e75ecc7d946b2e966a37c45
#
_cell.length_a   1.000
_cell.length_b   1.000
_cell.length_c   1.000
_cell.angle_alpha   90.00
_cell.angle_beta   90.00
_cell.angle_gamma   90.00
#
_symmetry.space_group_name_H-M   'P 1'
#
loop_
_entity.id
_entity.type
_entity.pdbx_description
1 polymer ?
#
loop_
_entity_poly.entity_id
_entity_poly.type
_entity_poly.pdbx_seq_one_letter_code
_entity_poly.pdbx_strand_id
1 'polypeptide(L)'
;MQRVHDAAWRGFASDNYAGVHPRVLEALSAVNGGHQIAYGEDVYTEHLHQVMTTHFGMGIEVFPVFNGTGANVMSLLHPRLLVASSCSQ
;
A
#
# COMPACT_ATOMS: atom_id res chain seq x y z
N MET A 1 1.11 -18.76 -16.54
CA MET A 1 1.84 -19.57 -15.55
C MET A 1 0.85 -20.35 -14.71
N GLN A 2 1.15 -21.60 -14.46
CA GLN A 2 0.28 -22.42 -13.62
C GLN A 2 0.62 -22.25 -12.16
N ARG A 3 -0.42 -22.35 -11.31
CA ARG A 3 -0.24 -22.35 -9.87
C ARG A 3 0.46 -23.64 -9.43
N VAL A 4 1.50 -23.50 -8.64
CA VAL A 4 2.30 -24.63 -8.16
C VAL A 4 2.12 -24.91 -6.67
N HIS A 5 1.22 -24.23 -6.00
CA HIS A 5 0.92 -24.40 -4.58
C HIS A 5 -0.54 -24.75 -4.37
N ASP A 6 -0.86 -25.28 -3.19
CA ASP A 6 -2.23 -25.58 -2.79
C ASP A 6 -2.94 -24.28 -2.40
N ALA A 7 -3.89 -23.84 -3.20
CA ALA A 7 -4.64 -22.61 -2.95
C ALA A 7 -5.61 -22.75 -1.76
N ALA A 8 -5.87 -23.95 -1.29
CA ALA A 8 -6.75 -24.17 -0.14
C ALA A 8 -6.01 -24.15 1.20
N TRP A 9 -4.68 -24.21 1.17
CA TRP A 9 -3.90 -24.18 2.40
C TRP A 9 -4.06 -22.85 3.13
N ARG A 10 -4.20 -22.93 4.45
CA ARG A 10 -4.30 -21.74 5.31
C ARG A 10 -3.29 -21.85 6.43
N GLY A 11 -2.32 -20.94 6.45
CA GLY A 11 -1.34 -20.85 7.50
C GLY A 11 -1.69 -19.74 8.48
N PHE A 12 -1.52 -20.00 9.77
CA PHE A 12 -1.87 -19.05 10.82
C PHE A 12 -0.67 -18.50 11.58
N ALA A 13 0.56 -18.84 11.15
CA ALA A 13 1.76 -18.36 11.80
C ALA A 13 2.07 -16.89 11.48
N SER A 14 1.65 -16.41 10.32
CA SER A 14 1.89 -15.02 9.90
C SER A 14 0.91 -14.61 8.82
N ASP A 15 0.44 -13.38 8.87
CA ASP A 15 -0.37 -12.78 7.80
C ASP A 15 0.43 -12.60 6.50
N ASN A 16 1.76 -12.61 6.58
CA ASN A 16 2.62 -12.55 5.40
C ASN A 16 2.46 -13.77 4.48
N TYR A 17 1.81 -14.82 4.96
CA TYR A 17 1.52 -16.01 4.14
C TYR A 17 0.38 -15.77 3.17
N ALA A 18 -0.47 -14.79 3.43
CA ALA A 18 -1.66 -14.55 2.62
C ALA A 18 -1.31 -13.91 1.27
N GLY A 19 -2.13 -14.21 0.28
CA GLY A 19 -2.07 -13.53 -1.00
C GLY A 19 -2.72 -12.15 -0.93
N VAL A 20 -2.78 -11.52 -2.07
CA VAL A 20 -3.38 -10.19 -2.22
C VAL A 20 -4.89 -10.31 -2.36
N HIS A 21 -5.63 -9.39 -1.76
CA HIS A 21 -7.09 -9.34 -1.92
C HIS A 21 -7.43 -9.15 -3.40
N PRO A 22 -8.45 -9.87 -3.92
CA PRO A 22 -8.81 -9.77 -5.34
C PRO A 22 -9.06 -8.35 -5.85
N ARG A 23 -9.64 -7.48 -5.03
CA ARG A 23 -9.87 -6.08 -5.41
C ARG A 23 -8.58 -5.29 -5.64
N VAL A 24 -7.50 -5.64 -4.94
CA VAL A 24 -6.20 -5.02 -5.18
C VAL A 24 -5.66 -5.42 -6.55
N LEU A 25 -5.82 -6.70 -6.91
CA LEU A 25 -5.41 -7.18 -8.23
C LEU A 25 -6.23 -6.52 -9.36
N GLU A 26 -7.53 -6.35 -9.14
CA GLU A 26 -8.38 -5.62 -10.09
C GLU A 26 -7.92 -4.18 -10.27
N ALA A 27 -7.60 -3.50 -9.17
CA ALA A 27 -7.12 -2.13 -9.22
C ALA A 27 -5.80 -2.01 -9.97
N LEU A 28 -4.86 -2.92 -9.71
CA LEU A 28 -3.59 -2.95 -10.43
C LEU A 28 -3.81 -3.15 -11.92
N SER A 29 -4.69 -4.08 -12.29
CA SER A 29 -5.01 -4.32 -13.69
C SER A 29 -5.64 -3.09 -14.36
N ALA A 30 -6.53 -2.41 -13.66
CA ALA A 30 -7.24 -1.24 -14.19
C ALA A 30 -6.31 -0.05 -14.46
N VAL A 31 -5.28 0.13 -13.63
CA VAL A 31 -4.36 1.27 -13.76
C VAL A 31 -3.10 0.93 -14.55
N ASN A 32 -2.93 -0.33 -14.92
CA ASN A 32 -1.72 -0.80 -15.60
C ASN A 32 -1.78 -0.45 -17.08
N GLY A 33 -1.20 0.66 -17.45
CA GLY A 33 -1.13 1.09 -18.83
C GLY A 33 -0.78 2.57 -18.93
N GLY A 34 -0.26 2.95 -20.09
CA GLY A 34 0.21 4.30 -20.26
C GLY A 34 1.37 4.65 -19.35
N HIS A 35 1.62 5.93 -19.20
CA HIS A 35 2.72 6.42 -18.37
C HIS A 35 2.23 7.47 -17.40
N GLN A 36 2.83 7.52 -16.24
CA GLN A 36 2.60 8.55 -15.23
C GLN A 36 3.95 9.08 -14.74
N ILE A 37 3.93 10.30 -14.28
CA ILE A 37 5.13 10.93 -13.71
C ILE A 37 5.44 10.24 -12.39
N ALA A 38 6.71 9.91 -12.21
CA ALA A 38 7.17 9.20 -11.00
C ALA A 38 7.34 10.16 -9.81
N TYR A 39 7.73 9.60 -8.69
CA TYR A 39 8.08 10.33 -7.46
C TYR A 39 6.93 11.10 -6.82
N GLY A 40 5.74 10.53 -6.87
CA GLY A 40 4.59 11.07 -6.17
C GLY A 40 3.82 12.16 -6.90
N GLU A 41 4.17 12.43 -8.15
CA GLU A 41 3.48 13.45 -8.96
C GLU A 41 2.40 12.87 -9.86
N ASP A 42 2.09 11.59 -9.71
CA ASP A 42 1.05 10.93 -10.48
C ASP A 42 -0.34 11.17 -9.87
N VAL A 43 -1.35 10.98 -10.70
CA VAL A 43 -2.74 11.20 -10.28
C VAL A 43 -3.20 10.22 -9.21
N TYR A 44 -2.63 9.03 -9.14
CA TYR A 44 -3.01 8.02 -8.16
C TYR A 44 -2.48 8.34 -6.77
N THR A 45 -1.28 8.88 -6.67
CA THR A 45 -0.72 9.34 -5.38
C THR A 45 -1.54 10.52 -4.86
N GLU A 46 -1.95 11.44 -5.72
CA GLU A 46 -2.84 12.53 -5.34
C GLU A 46 -4.18 12.00 -4.84
N HIS A 47 -4.75 11.03 -5.53
CA HIS A 47 -6.01 10.40 -5.11
C HIS A 47 -5.88 9.70 -3.76
N LEU A 48 -4.76 9.01 -3.52
CA LEU A 48 -4.46 8.41 -2.22
C LEU A 48 -4.51 9.46 -1.12
N HIS A 49 -3.86 10.59 -1.34
CA HIS A 49 -3.86 11.69 -0.36
C HIS A 49 -5.28 12.16 -0.05
N GLN A 50 -6.12 12.32 -1.07
CA GLN A 50 -7.52 12.71 -0.89
C GLN A 50 -8.31 11.69 -0.08
N VAL A 51 -8.15 10.40 -0.38
CA VAL A 51 -8.82 9.32 0.34
C VAL A 51 -8.40 9.30 1.81
N MET A 52 -7.11 9.42 2.08
CA MET A 52 -6.60 9.44 3.44
C MET A 52 -7.11 10.66 4.22
N THR A 53 -7.17 11.81 3.57
CA THR A 53 -7.75 13.03 4.17
C THR A 53 -9.20 12.81 4.55
N THR A 54 -9.98 12.12 3.72
CA THR A 54 -11.37 11.80 4.00
C THR A 54 -11.53 10.96 5.26
N HIS A 55 -10.60 10.02 5.49
CA HIS A 55 -10.68 9.11 6.64
C HIS A 55 -10.05 9.68 7.92
N PHE A 56 -9.01 10.48 7.81
CA PHE A 56 -8.23 10.96 8.95
C PHE A 56 -8.32 12.44 9.21
N GLY A 57 -9.03 13.18 8.36
CA GLY A 57 -9.24 14.61 8.53
C GLY A 57 -8.26 15.47 7.76
N MET A 58 -8.51 16.77 7.76
CA MET A 58 -7.67 17.76 7.08
C MET A 58 -6.38 18.01 7.85
N GLY A 59 -5.36 18.45 7.15
CA GLY A 59 -4.09 18.80 7.78
C GLY A 59 -3.14 17.64 8.01
N ILE A 60 -3.48 16.45 7.51
CA ILE A 60 -2.57 15.30 7.57
C ILE A 60 -1.59 15.31 6.40
N GLU A 61 -0.47 14.65 6.60
CA GLU A 61 0.47 14.32 5.53
C GLU A 61 0.56 12.80 5.40
N VAL A 62 0.68 12.32 4.16
CA VAL A 62 0.71 10.89 3.86
C VAL A 62 2.02 10.57 3.16
N PHE A 63 2.76 9.61 3.68
CA PHE A 63 4.06 9.19 3.15
C PHE A 63 3.99 7.70 2.81
N PRO A 64 3.65 7.36 1.56
CA PRO A 64 3.67 5.95 1.14
C PRO A 64 5.08 5.40 1.23
N VAL A 65 5.20 4.21 1.79
CA VAL A 65 6.48 3.52 1.91
C VAL A 65 6.34 2.11 1.35
N PHE A 66 7.47 1.49 1.05
CA PHE A 66 7.48 0.19 0.39
C PHE A 66 6.92 -0.93 1.27
N ASN A 67 7.23 -0.90 2.58
CA ASN A 67 6.80 -1.95 3.50
C ASN A 67 6.77 -1.43 4.95
N GLY A 68 6.39 -2.29 5.88
CA GLY A 68 6.32 -1.95 7.30
C GLY A 68 7.65 -1.55 7.90
N THR A 69 8.75 -2.15 7.46
CA THR A 69 10.10 -1.74 7.90
C THR A 69 10.37 -0.28 7.50
N GLY A 70 10.03 0.10 6.28
CA GLY A 70 10.13 1.49 5.84
C GLY A 70 9.28 2.42 6.68
N ALA A 71 8.06 2.02 7.02
CA ALA A 71 7.17 2.80 7.87
C ALA A 71 7.79 3.02 9.26
N ASN A 72 8.34 1.98 9.86
CA ASN A 72 8.97 2.06 11.17
C ASN A 72 10.17 2.99 11.16
N VAL A 73 11.04 2.88 10.15
CA VAL A 73 12.22 3.74 10.01
C VAL A 73 11.82 5.19 9.86
N MET A 74 10.87 5.48 8.99
CA MET A 74 10.39 6.85 8.78
C MET A 74 9.74 7.43 10.04
N SER A 75 8.98 6.64 10.76
CA SER A 75 8.33 7.06 12.01
C SER A 75 9.33 7.43 13.09
N LEU A 76 10.44 6.71 13.17
CA LEU A 76 11.49 7.00 14.14
C LEU A 76 12.29 8.27 13.78
N LEU A 77 12.49 8.51 12.49
CA LEU A 77 13.21 9.70 12.02
C LEU A 77 12.34 10.96 12.10
N HIS A 78 11.03 10.83 11.95
CA HIS A 78 10.10 11.94 11.90
C HIS A 78 8.89 11.67 12.80
N PRO A 79 9.00 11.85 14.12
CA PRO A 79 7.95 11.45 15.05
C PRO A 79 6.62 12.19 14.87
N ARG A 80 6.58 13.26 14.08
CA ARG A 80 5.34 13.98 13.77
C ARG A 80 4.62 13.47 12.54
N LEU A 81 5.19 12.50 11.81
CA LEU A 81 4.57 11.97 10.62
C LEU A 81 3.52 10.92 10.97
N LEU A 82 2.39 10.97 10.25
CA LEU A 82 1.46 9.88 10.20
C LEU A 82 1.90 8.98 9.04
N VAL A 83 2.41 7.80 9.35
CA VAL A 83 2.92 6.88 8.33
C VAL A 83 1.89 5.78 8.07
N ALA A 84 1.52 5.62 6.82
CA ALA A 84 0.67 4.53 6.37
C ALA A 84 1.48 3.60 5.49
N SER A 85 1.54 2.33 5.88
CA SER A 85 2.18 1.32 5.04
C SER A 85 1.23 0.88 3.93
N SER A 86 1.74 0.75 2.72
CA SER A 86 0.97 0.22 1.61
C SER A 86 0.79 -1.29 1.67
N CYS A 87 1.55 -1.97 2.52
CA CYS A 87 1.42 -3.40 2.78
C CYS A 87 1.13 -3.62 4.24
N SER A 88 0.26 -4.54 4.50
CA SER A 88 0.10 -4.94 5.88
C SER A 88 1.34 -5.66 6.31
N GLN A 89 1.92 -5.40 7.29
CA GLN A 89 2.98 -5.94 7.85
C GLN A 89 3.70 -6.35 8.09
#